data_823794009ecec55b29ad93bc8e6ed74f
#
_entry.id   823794009ecec55b29ad93bc8e6ed74f
#
_cell.length_a   1.000
_cell.length_b   1.000
_cell.length_c   1.000
_cell.angle_alpha   90.00
_cell.angle_beta   90.00
_cell.angle_gamma   90.00
#
_symmetry.space_group_name_H-M   'P 1'
#
loop_
_entity.id
_entity.type
_entity.pdbx_description
1 polymer ?
#
loop_
_entity_poly.entity_id
_entity_poly.type
_entity_poly.pdbx_seq_one_letter_code
_entity_poly.pdbx_strand_id
1 'polypeptide(L)'
;MDYSIIREGIRSRVKMSDVVEVFTGAHISRGRCCCPLHTEKTPSFFINDAKNVFYCQGCGTGGDIFTFVQKYKNVPFIESMRLLDSAFSLGLMDNLPSKNAIIQPTYTPYRYTKKGMLEELSQLQQTNLELDRSIYLEAIKTGLLDPFSDEMALCLAKLQYIDYKIEEGMQW
;
A
#
# COMPACT_ATOMS: atom_id res chain seq x y z
N MET A 1 17.27 7.72 -3.73
CA MET A 1 16.72 8.87 -2.98
C MET A 1 15.87 8.29 -1.87
N ASP A 2 16.13 8.65 -0.65
CA ASP A 2 15.41 8.10 0.50
C ASP A 2 14.13 8.94 0.75
N TYR A 3 12.99 8.41 0.33
CA TYR A 3 11.68 9.03 0.55
C TYR A 3 11.13 8.81 1.96
N SER A 4 11.82 8.06 2.80
CA SER A 4 11.37 7.72 4.16
C SER A 4 11.22 8.97 5.02
N ILE A 5 12.15 9.90 4.94
CA ILE A 5 12.14 11.16 5.69
C ILE A 5 10.96 12.04 5.26
N ILE A 6 10.71 12.13 3.96
CA ILE A 6 9.59 12.92 3.40
C ILE A 6 8.25 12.29 3.82
N ARG A 7 8.14 10.96 3.67
CA ARG A 7 6.95 10.19 4.08
C ARG A 7 6.62 10.44 5.55
N GLU A 8 7.60 10.32 6.44
CA GLU A 8 7.40 10.55 7.86
C GLU A 8 7.11 12.02 8.16
N GLY A 9 7.77 12.93 7.46
CA GLY A 9 7.50 14.37 7.56
C GLY A 9 6.06 14.74 7.19
N ILE A 10 5.47 14.12 6.17
CA ILE A 10 4.07 14.28 5.80
C ILE A 10 3.17 13.63 6.85
N ARG A 11 3.44 12.36 7.21
CA ARG A 11 2.64 11.58 8.13
C ARG A 11 2.50 12.21 9.52
N SER A 12 3.55 12.87 9.99
CA SER A 12 3.56 13.53 11.31
C SER A 12 2.78 14.86 11.36
N ARG A 13 2.53 15.48 10.20
CA ARG A 13 1.91 16.80 10.10
C ARG A 13 0.47 16.78 9.60
N VAL A 14 0.06 15.68 8.98
CA VAL A 14 -1.24 15.56 8.30
C VAL A 14 -2.05 14.45 8.93
N LYS A 15 -3.30 14.72 9.29
CA LYS A 15 -4.23 13.74 9.85
C LYS A 15 -5.09 13.11 8.75
N MET A 16 -5.52 11.87 8.98
CA MET A 16 -6.37 11.16 8.05
C MET A 16 -7.71 11.87 7.80
N SER A 17 -8.33 12.45 8.83
CA SER A 17 -9.55 13.25 8.72
C SER A 17 -9.36 14.44 7.78
N ASP A 18 -8.27 15.21 7.96
CA ASP A 18 -7.99 16.39 7.15
C ASP A 18 -7.79 16.01 5.67
N VAL A 19 -7.10 14.87 5.42
CA VAL A 19 -6.93 14.36 4.06
C VAL A 19 -8.26 14.04 3.40
N VAL A 20 -9.14 13.34 4.10
CA VAL A 20 -10.45 12.99 3.55
C VAL A 20 -11.27 14.25 3.26
N GLU A 21 -11.34 15.18 4.18
CA GLU A 21 -12.08 16.44 3.98
C GLU A 21 -11.54 17.28 2.83
N VAL A 22 -10.22 17.47 2.76
CA VAL A 22 -9.57 18.29 1.73
C VAL A 22 -9.75 17.69 0.33
N PHE A 23 -9.59 16.37 0.19
CA PHE A 23 -9.63 15.73 -1.13
C PHE A 23 -11.03 15.42 -1.63
N THR A 24 -12.00 15.23 -0.72
CA THR A 24 -13.35 14.77 -1.09
C THR A 24 -14.46 15.77 -0.76
N GLY A 25 -14.21 16.71 0.13
CA GLY A 25 -15.23 17.59 0.69
C GLY A 25 -16.22 16.85 1.62
N ALA A 26 -15.95 15.59 1.98
CA ALA A 26 -16.85 14.81 2.83
C ALA A 26 -16.85 15.34 4.27
N HIS A 27 -18.03 15.51 4.84
CA HIS A 27 -18.14 15.84 6.26
C HIS A 27 -17.98 14.60 7.14
N ILE A 28 -17.01 14.65 8.05
CA ILE A 28 -16.72 13.56 8.98
C ILE A 28 -17.48 13.80 10.29
N SER A 29 -18.28 12.82 10.68
CA SER A 29 -19.01 12.85 11.97
C SER A 29 -18.58 11.66 12.83
N ARG A 30 -18.06 11.96 14.04
CA ARG A 30 -17.61 10.93 15.00
C ARG A 30 -16.63 9.91 14.40
N GLY A 31 -15.67 10.38 13.57
CA GLY A 31 -14.69 9.53 12.91
C GLY A 31 -15.23 8.65 11.79
N ARG A 32 -16.39 8.98 11.20
CA ARG A 32 -17.04 8.24 10.12
C ARG A 32 -17.59 9.16 9.04
N CYS A 33 -17.61 8.67 7.80
CA CYS A 33 -18.31 9.27 6.66
C CYS A 33 -18.74 8.19 5.67
N CYS A 34 -19.50 8.57 4.64
CA CYS A 34 -19.68 7.71 3.48
C CYS A 34 -18.34 7.53 2.75
N CYS A 35 -18.09 6.33 2.26
CA CYS A 35 -16.82 6.01 1.62
C CYS A 35 -16.68 6.74 0.28
N PRO A 36 -15.62 7.50 0.08
CA PRO A 36 -15.39 8.17 -1.20
C PRO A 36 -14.81 7.23 -2.29
N LEU A 37 -14.46 6.00 -1.92
CA LEU A 37 -13.86 5.01 -2.84
C LEU A 37 -14.89 4.10 -3.51
N HIS A 38 -16.14 4.07 -3.00
CA HIS A 38 -17.25 3.34 -3.61
C HIS A 38 -18.57 4.05 -3.30
N THR A 39 -19.59 3.74 -4.09
CA THR A 39 -20.91 4.36 -3.90
C THR A 39 -21.67 3.69 -2.77
N GLU A 40 -22.02 4.47 -1.74
CA GLU A 40 -22.84 4.01 -0.61
C GLU A 40 -23.73 5.15 -0.06
N LYS A 41 -24.76 4.75 0.72
CA LYS A 41 -25.66 5.70 1.38
C LYS A 41 -25.48 5.71 2.90
N THR A 42 -24.79 4.72 3.45
CA THR A 42 -24.61 4.53 4.90
C THR A 42 -23.15 4.73 5.25
N PRO A 43 -22.80 5.54 6.28
CA PRO A 43 -21.42 5.78 6.65
C PRO A 43 -20.72 4.49 7.10
N SER A 44 -19.85 3.94 6.25
CA SER A 44 -19.06 2.74 6.51
C SER A 44 -17.54 2.98 6.50
N PHE A 45 -17.12 4.21 6.24
CA PHE A 45 -15.72 4.61 6.19
C PHE A 45 -15.28 5.13 7.56
N PHE A 46 -14.43 4.38 8.24
CA PHE A 46 -13.91 4.68 9.58
C PHE A 46 -12.53 5.32 9.47
N ILE A 47 -12.31 6.34 10.29
CA ILE A 47 -11.07 7.11 10.36
C ILE A 47 -10.52 7.03 11.78
N ASN A 48 -9.21 6.81 11.88
CA ASN A 48 -8.45 6.82 13.12
C ASN A 48 -7.25 7.75 12.98
N ASP A 49 -7.40 8.99 13.46
CA ASP A 49 -6.35 10.00 13.38
C ASP A 49 -5.15 9.70 14.29
N ALA A 50 -5.37 8.98 15.40
CA ALA A 50 -4.27 8.62 16.30
C ALA A 50 -3.28 7.65 15.65
N LYS A 51 -3.78 6.76 14.79
CA LYS A 51 -2.97 5.82 13.99
C LYS A 51 -2.73 6.32 12.57
N ASN A 52 -3.42 7.39 12.18
CA ASN A 52 -3.39 7.97 10.84
C ASN A 52 -3.78 6.98 9.73
N VAL A 53 -4.86 6.23 9.96
CA VAL A 53 -5.37 5.18 9.06
C VAL A 53 -6.87 5.27 8.86
N PHE A 54 -7.35 4.64 7.77
CA PHE A 54 -8.77 4.43 7.52
C PHE A 54 -9.09 2.96 7.27
N TYR A 55 -10.36 2.62 7.42
CA TYR A 55 -10.91 1.34 7.00
C TYR A 55 -12.39 1.50 6.62
N CYS A 56 -12.78 0.96 5.47
CA CYS A 56 -14.16 0.92 5.01
C CYS A 56 -14.75 -0.48 5.18
N GLN A 57 -15.81 -0.61 5.97
CA GLN A 57 -16.50 -1.90 6.15
C GLN A 57 -17.30 -2.31 4.91
N GLY A 58 -17.73 -1.35 4.08
CA GLY A 58 -18.52 -1.63 2.87
C GLY A 58 -17.71 -2.29 1.77
N CYS A 59 -16.53 -1.76 1.44
CA CYS A 59 -15.68 -2.30 0.38
C CYS A 59 -14.42 -3.04 0.86
N GLY A 60 -14.21 -3.16 2.19
CA GLY A 60 -13.04 -3.83 2.76
C GLY A 60 -11.71 -3.09 2.56
N THR A 61 -11.74 -1.87 2.00
CA THR A 61 -10.53 -1.11 1.71
C THR A 61 -10.03 -0.41 2.97
N GLY A 62 -8.74 -0.52 3.24
CA GLY A 62 -8.07 0.19 4.34
C GLY A 62 -6.67 0.65 3.95
N GLY A 63 -6.06 1.48 4.81
CA GLY A 63 -4.70 1.97 4.61
C GLY A 63 -4.41 3.26 5.35
N ASP A 64 -3.27 3.86 5.01
CA ASP A 64 -2.83 5.16 5.51
C ASP A 64 -3.23 6.32 4.55
N ILE A 65 -2.80 7.53 4.87
CA ILE A 65 -3.08 8.74 4.08
C ILE A 65 -2.59 8.62 2.64
N PHE A 66 -1.45 7.95 2.40
CA PHE A 66 -0.91 7.77 1.06
C PHE A 66 -1.75 6.78 0.27
N THR A 67 -2.08 5.65 0.88
CA THR A 67 -2.96 4.63 0.29
C THR A 67 -4.32 5.20 -0.09
N PHE A 68 -4.87 6.08 0.74
CA PHE A 68 -6.13 6.77 0.45
C PHE A 68 -6.00 7.62 -0.81
N VAL A 69 -5.00 8.50 -0.88
CA VAL A 69 -4.81 9.40 -2.03
C VAL A 69 -4.50 8.60 -3.30
N GLN A 70 -3.69 7.55 -3.23
CA GLN A 70 -3.42 6.65 -4.36
C GLN A 70 -4.72 6.09 -4.94
N LYS A 71 -5.58 5.53 -4.07
CA LYS A 71 -6.86 4.91 -4.50
C LYS A 71 -7.86 5.96 -4.99
N TYR A 72 -7.99 7.08 -4.28
CA TYR A 72 -8.96 8.12 -4.62
C TYR A 72 -8.62 8.87 -5.91
N LYS A 73 -7.34 9.17 -6.12
CA LYS A 73 -6.84 9.90 -7.31
C LYS A 73 -6.33 8.98 -8.42
N ASN A 74 -6.25 7.67 -8.16
CA ASN A 74 -5.67 6.68 -9.06
C ASN A 74 -4.25 7.06 -9.50
N VAL A 75 -3.39 7.37 -8.54
CA VAL A 75 -2.02 7.82 -8.77
C VAL A 75 -1.00 6.92 -8.06
N PRO A 76 0.26 6.88 -8.53
CA PRO A 76 1.33 6.15 -7.85
C PRO A 76 1.72 6.82 -6.52
N PHE A 77 2.44 6.08 -5.66
CA PHE A 77 2.83 6.51 -4.33
C PHE A 77 3.56 7.86 -4.29
N ILE A 78 4.54 8.07 -5.17
CA ILE A 78 5.30 9.34 -5.22
C ILE A 78 4.39 10.52 -5.55
N GLU A 79 3.43 10.33 -6.45
CA GLU A 79 2.48 11.39 -6.80
C GLU A 79 1.49 11.63 -5.65
N SER A 80 1.11 10.61 -4.88
CA SER A 80 0.30 10.79 -3.67
C SER A 80 1.03 11.64 -2.62
N MET A 81 2.34 11.47 -2.44
CA MET A 81 3.15 12.33 -1.58
C MET A 81 3.18 13.78 -2.08
N ARG A 82 3.34 14.00 -3.39
CA ARG A 82 3.33 15.36 -3.98
C ARG A 82 1.99 16.03 -3.77
N LEU A 83 0.90 15.31 -4.00
CA LEU A 83 -0.44 15.83 -3.79
C LEU A 83 -0.69 16.23 -2.34
N LEU A 84 -0.25 15.40 -1.38
CA LEU A 84 -0.34 15.69 0.04
C LEU A 84 0.54 16.89 0.42
N ASP A 85 1.78 16.91 -0.04
CA ASP A 85 2.72 18.03 0.21
C ASP A 85 2.16 19.37 -0.30
N SER A 86 1.63 19.36 -1.52
CA SER A 86 1.02 20.54 -2.13
C SER A 86 -0.29 20.95 -1.44
N ALA A 87 -1.19 19.98 -1.15
CA ALA A 87 -2.49 20.27 -0.56
C ALA A 87 -2.38 20.87 0.85
N PHE A 88 -1.35 20.46 1.60
CA PHE A 88 -1.10 20.94 2.96
C PHE A 88 0.06 21.95 3.05
N SER A 89 0.61 22.39 1.91
CA SER A 89 1.69 23.39 1.81
C SER A 89 2.89 23.07 2.72
N LEU A 90 3.33 21.81 2.74
CA LEU A 90 4.39 21.37 3.64
C LEU A 90 5.80 21.73 3.14
N GLY A 91 5.99 21.88 1.81
CA GLY A 91 7.26 22.24 1.18
C GLY A 91 8.35 21.16 1.30
N LEU A 92 7.98 19.92 1.55
CA LEU A 92 8.93 18.81 1.74
C LEU A 92 9.43 18.25 0.41
N MET A 93 8.67 18.50 -0.66
CA MET A 93 8.93 18.00 -2.01
C MET A 93 9.52 19.06 -2.94
N ASP A 94 9.70 20.30 -2.49
CA ASP A 94 10.12 21.43 -3.34
C ASP A 94 11.52 21.27 -3.95
N ASN A 95 12.39 20.51 -3.30
CA ASN A 95 13.76 20.23 -3.77
C ASN A 95 13.87 18.95 -4.61
N LEU A 96 12.76 18.30 -4.92
CA LEU A 96 12.77 17.11 -5.77
C LEU A 96 12.70 17.53 -7.26
N PRO A 97 13.44 16.85 -8.16
CA PRO A 97 13.43 17.17 -9.56
C PRO A 97 12.00 17.14 -10.11
N SER A 98 11.64 18.23 -10.78
CA SER A 98 10.34 18.50 -11.40
C SER A 98 9.88 17.36 -12.31
N LYS A 99 8.55 17.28 -12.54
CA LYS A 99 7.77 16.31 -13.34
C LYS A 99 8.33 15.91 -14.72
N ASN A 100 9.38 16.56 -15.23
CA ASN A 100 10.00 16.26 -16.52
C ASN A 100 11.11 15.20 -16.46
N ALA A 101 11.57 14.82 -15.27
CA ALA A 101 12.14 13.50 -15.13
C ALA A 101 10.95 12.55 -15.09
N ILE A 102 10.59 11.97 -16.20
CA ILE A 102 9.74 10.79 -16.30
C ILE A 102 10.48 9.70 -15.51
N ILE A 103 10.38 9.77 -14.19
CA ILE A 103 10.45 8.57 -13.39
C ILE A 103 9.13 7.90 -13.72
N GLN A 104 9.14 7.13 -14.79
CA GLN A 104 8.17 6.06 -14.91
C GLN A 104 8.17 5.42 -13.54
N PRO A 105 7.01 5.30 -12.87
CA PRO A 105 6.97 4.59 -11.63
C PRO A 105 7.63 3.25 -11.91
N THR A 106 8.80 3.03 -11.34
CA THR A 106 9.39 1.71 -11.22
C THR A 106 8.67 0.92 -10.12
N TYR A 107 7.41 1.24 -9.87
CA TYR A 107 6.44 0.26 -9.53
C TYR A 107 6.05 -0.40 -10.86
N THR A 108 6.98 -1.13 -11.40
CA THR A 108 6.57 -2.38 -11.98
C THR A 108 5.84 -3.07 -10.82
N PRO A 109 4.50 -3.32 -10.87
CA PRO A 109 3.95 -4.39 -10.08
C PRO A 109 4.96 -5.50 -10.26
N TYR A 110 5.59 -5.96 -9.21
CA TYR A 110 6.73 -6.86 -9.28
C TYR A 110 6.33 -7.93 -10.29
N ARG A 111 6.52 -7.62 -11.58
CA ARG A 111 6.38 -8.57 -12.64
C ARG A 111 7.62 -9.40 -12.47
N TYR A 112 7.49 -10.40 -11.60
CA TYR A 112 8.35 -11.54 -11.75
C TYR A 112 8.26 -11.91 -13.22
N THR A 113 9.23 -11.48 -13.99
CA THR A 113 9.39 -12.11 -15.28
C THR A 113 9.60 -13.57 -14.95
N LYS A 114 8.95 -14.46 -15.70
CA LYS A 114 9.08 -15.93 -15.53
C LYS A 114 10.56 -16.35 -15.36
N LYS A 115 11.46 -15.60 -15.92
CA LYS A 115 12.92 -15.77 -15.82
C LYS A 115 13.50 -15.36 -14.45
N GLY A 116 13.14 -14.23 -13.90
CA GLY A 116 13.61 -13.82 -12.56
C GLY A 116 13.06 -14.70 -11.45
N MET A 117 11.81 -15.19 -11.62
CA MET A 117 11.22 -16.19 -10.74
C MET A 117 11.96 -17.52 -10.78
N LEU A 118 12.38 -17.96 -11.97
CA LEU A 118 13.14 -19.20 -12.14
C LEU A 118 14.57 -19.11 -11.58
N GLU A 119 15.19 -17.94 -11.65
CA GLU A 119 16.54 -17.73 -11.10
C GLU A 119 16.53 -17.72 -9.56
N GLU A 120 15.53 -17.10 -8.94
CA GLU A 120 15.36 -17.12 -7.48
C GLU A 120 15.00 -18.53 -6.97
N LEU A 121 14.23 -19.29 -7.74
CA LEU A 121 13.88 -20.66 -7.41
C LEU A 121 15.02 -21.65 -7.52
N SER A 122 15.96 -21.43 -8.45
CA SER A 122 17.14 -22.30 -8.53
C SER A 122 17.98 -22.23 -7.23
N GLN A 123 17.85 -21.14 -6.48
CA GLN A 123 18.48 -20.97 -5.17
C GLN A 123 17.63 -21.54 -4.01
N LEU A 124 16.31 -21.70 -4.21
CA LEU A 124 15.36 -22.24 -3.21
C LEU A 124 15.09 -23.74 -3.37
N GLN A 125 15.82 -24.44 -4.24
CA GLN A 125 15.57 -25.81 -4.68
C GLN A 125 15.59 -26.91 -3.58
N GLN A 126 15.70 -26.56 -2.31
CA GLN A 126 15.71 -27.54 -1.21
C GLN A 126 14.60 -27.32 -0.16
N THR A 127 13.70 -26.37 -0.35
CA THR A 127 12.66 -26.06 0.65
C THR A 127 11.32 -26.67 0.28
N ASN A 128 10.65 -27.22 1.28
CA ASN A 128 9.31 -27.76 1.15
C ASN A 128 8.31 -26.62 0.96
N LEU A 129 7.72 -26.48 -0.22
CA LEU A 129 6.79 -25.40 -0.60
C LEU A 129 5.62 -25.23 0.38
N GLU A 130 5.10 -26.33 0.92
CA GLU A 130 4.01 -26.28 1.88
C GLU A 130 4.46 -25.69 3.22
N LEU A 131 5.70 -25.98 3.64
CA LEU A 131 6.27 -25.40 4.85
C LEU A 131 6.50 -23.90 4.69
N ASP A 132 7.06 -23.49 3.56
CA ASP A 132 7.25 -22.07 3.25
C ASP A 132 5.91 -21.34 3.20
N ARG A 133 4.90 -21.92 2.56
CA ARG A 133 3.54 -21.39 2.54
C ARG A 133 2.98 -21.19 3.94
N SER A 134 3.16 -22.16 4.83
CA SER A 134 2.67 -22.07 6.20
C SER A 134 3.36 -20.98 7.01
N ILE A 135 4.68 -20.80 6.83
CA ILE A 135 5.47 -19.77 7.49
C ILE A 135 5.01 -18.37 7.05
N TYR A 136 4.82 -18.16 5.74
CA TYR A 136 4.34 -16.87 5.23
C TYR A 136 2.92 -16.54 5.69
N LEU A 137 2.02 -17.54 5.71
CA LEU A 137 0.66 -17.35 6.21
C LEU A 137 0.64 -17.02 7.71
N GLU A 138 1.50 -17.67 8.49
CA GLU A 138 1.59 -17.42 9.93
C GLU A 138 2.17 -16.03 10.21
N ALA A 139 3.20 -15.59 9.47
CA ALA A 139 3.76 -14.24 9.58
C ALA A 139 2.72 -13.15 9.29
N ILE A 140 1.83 -13.38 8.32
CA ILE A 140 0.73 -12.47 8.01
C ILE A 140 -0.33 -12.48 9.13
N LYS A 141 -0.76 -13.66 9.59
CA LYS A 141 -1.78 -13.82 10.64
C LYS A 141 -1.37 -13.23 11.98
N THR A 142 -0.11 -13.40 12.35
CA THR A 142 0.43 -12.92 13.63
C THR A 142 0.72 -11.42 13.63
N GLY A 143 0.61 -10.77 12.47
CA GLY A 143 0.95 -9.34 12.35
C GLY A 143 2.43 -9.05 12.59
N LEU A 144 3.29 -10.05 12.37
CA LEU A 144 4.75 -9.93 12.54
C LEU A 144 5.35 -8.94 11.55
N LEU A 145 4.70 -8.78 10.40
CA LEU A 145 5.08 -7.83 9.36
C LEU A 145 4.11 -6.65 9.35
N ASP A 146 4.64 -5.45 9.23
CA ASP A 146 3.81 -4.27 8.99
C ASP A 146 3.04 -4.46 7.67
N PRO A 147 1.69 -4.39 7.66
CA PRO A 147 0.87 -4.61 6.47
C PRO A 147 1.24 -3.72 5.27
N PHE A 148 2.00 -2.66 5.52
CA PHE A 148 2.40 -1.66 4.53
C PHE A 148 3.91 -1.63 4.26
N SER A 149 4.65 -2.61 4.77
CA SER A 149 6.08 -2.74 4.52
C SER A 149 6.36 -3.40 3.16
N ASP A 150 7.55 -3.14 2.63
CA ASP A 150 8.04 -3.82 1.43
C ASP A 150 8.21 -5.33 1.68
N GLU A 151 8.49 -5.72 2.93
CA GLU A 151 8.57 -7.12 3.36
C GLU A 151 7.22 -7.83 3.25
N MET A 152 6.12 -7.15 3.62
CA MET A 152 4.77 -7.70 3.45
C MET A 152 4.43 -7.86 1.97
N ALA A 153 4.75 -6.88 1.14
CA ALA A 153 4.52 -6.95 -0.30
C ALA A 153 5.29 -8.12 -0.93
N LEU A 154 6.54 -8.33 -0.51
CA LEU A 154 7.36 -9.46 -0.94
C LEU A 154 6.79 -10.79 -0.45
N CYS A 155 6.32 -10.86 0.79
CA CYS A 155 5.68 -12.03 1.39
C CYS A 155 4.43 -12.45 0.60
N LEU A 156 3.56 -11.51 0.26
CA LEU A 156 2.35 -11.75 -0.54
C LEU A 156 2.68 -12.22 -1.96
N ALA A 157 3.69 -11.62 -2.61
CA ALA A 157 4.14 -12.03 -3.92
C ALA A 157 4.69 -13.47 -3.92
N LYS A 158 5.44 -13.86 -2.88
CA LYS A 158 5.94 -15.23 -2.71
C LYS A 158 4.81 -16.23 -2.48
N LEU A 159 3.80 -15.86 -1.66
CA LEU A 159 2.62 -16.70 -1.47
C LEU A 159 1.86 -16.97 -2.76
N GLN A 160 1.57 -15.94 -3.55
CA GLN A 160 0.91 -16.09 -4.85
C GLN A 160 1.67 -17.03 -5.77
N TYR A 161 2.99 -16.94 -5.74
CA TYR A 161 3.84 -17.82 -6.54
C TYR A 161 3.80 -19.28 -6.04
N ILE A 162 3.85 -19.48 -4.73
CA ILE A 162 3.75 -20.82 -4.13
C ILE A 162 2.40 -21.45 -4.45
N ASP A 163 1.30 -20.70 -4.30
CA ASP A 163 -0.05 -21.16 -4.64
C ASP A 163 -0.14 -21.54 -6.14
N TYR A 164 0.37 -20.72 -7.03
CA TYR A 164 0.44 -21.03 -8.46
C TYR A 164 1.20 -22.35 -8.73
N LYS A 165 2.32 -22.58 -8.04
CA LYS A 165 3.12 -23.80 -8.19
C LYS A 165 2.38 -25.04 -7.67
N ILE A 166 1.66 -24.92 -6.58
CA ILE A 166 0.84 -26.00 -6.01
C ILE A 166 -0.30 -26.34 -6.97
N GLU A 167 -1.00 -25.34 -7.52
CA GLU A 167 -2.11 -25.53 -8.46
C GLU A 167 -1.67 -26.17 -9.78
N GLU A 168 -0.51 -25.82 -10.31
CA GLU A 168 0.06 -26.40 -11.53
C GLU A 168 0.55 -27.85 -11.34
N GLY A 169 0.50 -28.37 -10.10
CA GLY A 169 0.90 -29.77 -9.82
C GLY A 169 2.35 -30.05 -10.13
N MET A 170 3.20 -29.03 -10.13
CA MET A 170 4.63 -29.21 -10.37
C MET A 170 5.27 -29.85 -9.15
N GLN A 171 5.36 -31.16 -9.20
CA GLN A 171 6.24 -31.95 -8.32
C GLN A 171 7.67 -31.80 -8.83
N TRP A 172 8.58 -31.56 -7.91
CA TRP A 172 10.04 -31.52 -8.13
C TRP A 172 10.62 -32.90 -8.35
#